data_180d295a1c437bcf42a623ec82023365
#
_entry.id   180d295a1c437bcf42a623ec82023365
#
_cell.length_a   1.000
_cell.length_b   1.000
_cell.length_c   1.000
_cell.angle_alpha   90.00
_cell.angle_beta   90.00
_cell.angle_gamma   90.00
#
_symmetry.space_group_name_H-M   'P 1'
#
loop_
_entity.id
_entity.type
_entity.pdbx_description
1 polymer ?
#
loop_
_entity_poly.entity_id
_entity_poly.type
_entity_poly.pdbx_seq_one_letter_code
_entity_poly.pdbx_strand_id
1 'polypeptide(L)'
;NKRTYNSHINKQKFSNYLKIQNYRFGDRIHSQVIVDDDVDQDAKVLPLIIQPFVENALVHGLESSEDGGNLTVHVSRDVGVIVVTIEDDGVGMDYYQLGKLRYAINSGEAAEKGHIGVSNVNQRLKLQYGEQFGVTVDSTLGKGTKITIMMPFVFGE
;
A
#
# COMPACT_ATOMS: atom_id res chain seq x y z
N ASN A 1 -20.59 -14.76 7.67
CA ASN A 1 -21.03 -15.10 6.45
C ASN A 1 -19.92 -15.21 5.40
N LYS A 2 -20.19 -15.88 4.28
CA LYS A 2 -19.18 -16.29 3.31
C LYS A 2 -18.26 -15.20 2.76
N ARG A 3 -18.62 -13.94 2.93
CA ARG A 3 -17.84 -12.82 2.40
C ARG A 3 -16.79 -12.28 3.35
N THR A 4 -16.85 -12.71 4.60
CA THR A 4 -15.96 -12.16 5.62
C THR A 4 -14.53 -12.61 5.47
N TYR A 5 -14.29 -13.84 5.08
CA TYR A 5 -12.94 -14.34 4.96
C TYR A 5 -12.12 -13.65 3.86
N ASN A 6 -12.78 -13.07 2.86
CA ASN A 6 -12.09 -12.30 1.83
C ASN A 6 -11.62 -10.93 2.32
N SER A 7 -12.10 -10.53 3.48
CA SER A 7 -11.76 -9.25 4.09
C SER A 7 -10.85 -9.37 5.30
N HIS A 8 -10.44 -10.58 5.66
CA HIS A 8 -9.49 -10.79 6.74
C HIS A 8 -8.08 -10.37 6.29
N ILE A 9 -7.31 -9.85 7.24
CA ILE A 9 -5.89 -9.63 7.03
C ILE A 9 -5.23 -11.00 6.99
N ASN A 10 -4.86 -11.43 5.81
CA ASN A 10 -4.19 -12.70 5.64
C ASN A 10 -2.70 -12.47 5.42
N LYS A 11 -1.96 -12.46 6.52
CA LYS A 11 -0.50 -12.29 6.49
C LYS A 11 0.16 -13.31 5.57
N GLN A 12 -0.34 -14.53 5.55
CA GLN A 12 0.20 -15.59 4.70
C GLN A 12 0.00 -15.29 3.21
N LYS A 13 -1.16 -14.77 2.82
CA LYS A 13 -1.41 -14.36 1.43
C LYS A 13 -0.48 -13.25 1.00
N PHE A 14 -0.29 -12.23 1.83
CA PHE A 14 0.64 -11.15 1.52
C PHE A 14 2.08 -11.65 1.44
N SER A 15 2.49 -12.49 2.39
CA SER A 15 3.83 -13.08 2.37
C SER A 15 4.07 -13.91 1.11
N ASN A 16 3.09 -14.71 0.69
CA ASN A 16 3.19 -15.49 -0.55
C ASN A 16 3.27 -14.60 -1.78
N TYR A 17 2.44 -13.55 -1.84
CA TYR A 17 2.48 -12.58 -2.92
C TYR A 17 3.86 -11.91 -3.02
N LEU A 18 4.41 -11.47 -1.89
CA LEU A 18 5.73 -10.84 -1.86
C LEU A 18 6.84 -11.81 -2.26
N LYS A 19 6.74 -13.08 -1.89
CA LYS A 19 7.70 -14.12 -2.31
C LYS A 19 7.70 -14.29 -3.83
N ILE A 20 6.53 -14.27 -4.47
CA ILE A 20 6.42 -14.36 -5.91
C ILE A 20 7.06 -13.13 -6.56
N GLN A 21 6.81 -11.95 -6.04
CA GLN A 21 7.41 -10.73 -6.54
C GLN A 21 8.93 -10.73 -6.33
N ASN A 22 9.41 -11.20 -5.19
CA ASN A 22 10.84 -11.33 -4.92
C ASN A 22 11.52 -12.27 -5.91
N TYR A 23 10.87 -13.37 -6.27
CA TYR A 23 11.39 -14.27 -7.29
C TYR A 23 11.54 -13.54 -8.64
N ARG A 24 10.53 -12.72 -9.00
CA ARG A 24 10.54 -11.94 -10.24
C ARG A 24 11.66 -10.91 -10.27
N PHE A 25 11.91 -10.22 -9.16
CA PHE A 25 12.89 -9.13 -9.08
C PHE A 25 14.27 -9.58 -8.58
N GLY A 26 14.42 -10.84 -8.19
CA GLY A 26 15.68 -11.42 -7.70
C GLY A 26 15.99 -11.08 -6.25
N ASP A 27 17.20 -11.44 -5.83
CA ASP A 27 17.62 -11.30 -4.42
C ASP A 27 17.91 -9.86 -4.00
N ARG A 28 17.81 -8.91 -4.91
CA ARG A 28 18.08 -7.50 -4.62
C ARG A 28 17.02 -6.84 -3.75
N ILE A 29 15.80 -7.38 -3.77
CA ILE A 29 14.65 -6.78 -3.07
C ILE A 29 14.27 -7.69 -1.91
N HIS A 30 14.25 -7.11 -0.71
CA HIS A 30 13.81 -7.78 0.51
C HIS A 30 12.47 -7.21 0.94
N SER A 31 11.46 -8.07 1.05
CA SER A 31 10.12 -7.65 1.45
C SER A 31 9.67 -8.34 2.71
N GLN A 32 8.93 -7.63 3.53
CA GLN A 32 8.33 -8.19 4.74
C GLN A 32 6.95 -7.60 4.99
N VAL A 33 6.12 -8.39 5.66
CA VAL A 33 4.81 -7.97 6.14
C VAL A 33 4.79 -8.06 7.66
N ILE A 34 4.46 -6.95 8.29
CA ILE A 34 4.31 -6.86 9.75
C ILE A 34 2.85 -6.54 10.04
N VAL A 35 2.20 -7.38 10.84
CA VAL A 35 0.84 -7.15 11.31
C VAL A 35 0.90 -7.06 12.83
N ASP A 36 0.50 -5.94 13.40
CA ASP A 36 0.54 -5.73 14.83
C ASP A 36 -0.44 -6.68 15.56
N ASP A 37 -0.10 -7.08 16.78
CA ASP A 37 -0.86 -8.04 17.56
C ASP A 37 -2.27 -7.54 17.93
N ASP A 38 -2.46 -6.23 18.01
CA ASP A 38 -3.75 -5.60 18.29
C ASP A 38 -4.66 -5.49 17.05
N VAL A 39 -4.17 -5.90 15.89
CA VAL A 39 -5.00 -6.02 14.69
C VAL A 39 -5.75 -7.33 14.75
N ASP A 40 -7.06 -7.23 14.94
CA ASP A 40 -7.93 -8.40 15.00
C ASP A 40 -7.92 -9.14 13.65
N GLN A 41 -7.83 -10.46 13.70
CA GLN A 41 -7.91 -11.29 12.50
C GLN A 41 -9.27 -11.16 11.80
N ASP A 42 -10.29 -10.72 12.51
CA ASP A 42 -11.60 -10.45 11.94
C ASP A 42 -11.73 -9.04 11.33
N ALA A 43 -10.70 -8.20 11.45
CA ALA A 43 -10.69 -6.89 10.84
C ALA A 43 -10.67 -7.00 9.31
N LYS A 44 -11.50 -6.19 8.68
CA LYS A 44 -11.58 -6.18 7.22
C LYS A 44 -10.49 -5.28 6.65
N VAL A 45 -9.53 -5.91 5.97
CA VAL A 45 -8.58 -5.21 5.10
C VAL A 45 -8.66 -5.89 3.74
N LEU A 46 -9.03 -5.13 2.74
CA LEU A 46 -9.18 -5.69 1.39
C LEU A 46 -7.80 -5.86 0.76
N PRO A 47 -7.34 -7.11 0.53
CA PRO A 47 -6.01 -7.34 -0.07
C PRO A 47 -5.82 -6.64 -1.40
N LEU A 48 -6.90 -6.55 -2.20
CA LEU A 48 -6.87 -5.87 -3.50
C LEU A 48 -6.63 -4.37 -3.40
N ILE A 49 -6.88 -3.77 -2.23
CA ILE A 49 -6.58 -2.36 -1.99
C ILE A 49 -5.07 -2.13 -1.85
N ILE A 50 -4.38 -3.07 -1.21
CA ILE A 50 -2.95 -2.94 -0.90
C ILE A 50 -2.07 -3.28 -2.10
N GLN A 51 -2.50 -4.23 -2.92
CA GLN A 51 -1.73 -4.79 -4.02
C GLN A 51 -1.21 -3.75 -5.04
N PRO A 52 -2.02 -2.76 -5.49
CA PRO A 52 -1.51 -1.75 -6.42
C PRO A 52 -0.35 -0.92 -5.85
N PHE A 53 -0.37 -0.68 -4.54
CA PHE A 53 0.69 0.09 -3.88
C PHE A 53 1.97 -0.71 -3.74
N VAL A 54 1.86 -2.01 -3.46
CA VAL A 54 3.02 -2.90 -3.42
C VAL A 54 3.67 -2.98 -4.80
N GLU A 55 2.89 -3.16 -5.84
CA GLU A 55 3.41 -3.19 -7.21
C GLU A 55 4.06 -1.87 -7.60
N ASN A 56 3.45 -0.75 -7.22
CA ASN A 56 4.02 0.58 -7.47
C ASN A 56 5.38 0.74 -6.78
N ALA A 57 5.50 0.30 -5.53
CA ALA A 57 6.76 0.34 -4.80
C ALA A 57 7.83 -0.53 -5.46
N LEU A 58 7.47 -1.73 -5.89
CA LEU A 58 8.41 -2.66 -6.54
C LEU A 58 8.87 -2.11 -7.89
N VAL A 59 7.95 -1.65 -8.72
CA VAL A 59 8.26 -1.22 -10.09
C VAL A 59 8.91 0.16 -10.11
N HIS A 60 8.35 1.13 -9.41
CA HIS A 60 8.80 2.52 -9.48
C HIS A 60 9.84 2.89 -8.43
N GLY A 61 9.85 2.18 -7.30
CA GLY A 61 10.79 2.46 -6.23
C GLY A 61 12.06 1.61 -6.29
N LEU A 62 11.93 0.32 -6.40
CA LEU A 62 13.02 -0.63 -6.17
C LEU A 62 13.60 -1.26 -7.43
N GLU A 63 12.79 -1.50 -8.46
CA GLU A 63 13.28 -2.11 -9.69
C GLU A 63 14.38 -1.28 -10.36
N SER A 64 14.24 0.04 -10.34
CA SER A 64 15.20 0.98 -10.92
C SER A 64 16.39 1.27 -10.02
N SER A 65 16.41 0.77 -8.79
CA SER A 65 17.54 0.91 -7.87
C SER A 65 18.57 -0.19 -8.16
N GLU A 66 19.80 0.21 -8.48
CA GLU A 66 20.87 -0.75 -8.79
C GLU A 66 21.17 -1.68 -7.62
N ASP A 67 21.10 -1.15 -6.40
CA ASP A 67 21.38 -1.91 -5.18
C ASP A 67 20.15 -2.65 -4.64
N GLY A 68 19.01 -2.51 -5.31
CA GLY A 68 17.75 -3.05 -4.82
C GLY A 68 17.25 -2.29 -3.60
N GLY A 69 16.75 -2.99 -2.61
CA GLY A 69 16.33 -2.38 -1.37
C GLY A 69 15.31 -3.19 -0.60
N ASN A 70 14.62 -2.50 0.30
CA ASN A 70 13.67 -3.09 1.22
C ASN A 70 12.27 -2.54 0.99
N LEU A 71 11.28 -3.43 1.09
CA LEU A 71 9.87 -3.09 1.07
C LEU A 71 9.23 -3.62 2.35
N THR A 72 8.54 -2.76 3.07
CA THR A 72 7.82 -3.15 4.28
C THR A 72 6.36 -2.78 4.16
N VAL A 73 5.49 -3.75 4.35
CA VAL A 73 4.05 -3.54 4.53
C VAL A 73 3.75 -3.71 6.01
N HIS A 74 3.28 -2.66 6.65
CA HIS A 74 2.97 -2.68 8.08
C HIS A 74 1.49 -2.38 8.27
N VAL A 75 0.79 -3.28 8.93
CA VAL A 75 -0.61 -3.11 9.28
C VAL A 75 -0.71 -2.88 10.77
N SER A 76 -1.23 -1.73 11.14
CA SER A 76 -1.41 -1.35 12.53
C SER A 76 -2.82 -0.86 12.79
N ARG A 77 -3.17 -0.72 14.04
CA ARG A 77 -4.49 -0.23 14.48
C ARG A 77 -4.31 0.98 15.37
N ASP A 78 -5.06 2.01 15.08
CA ASP A 78 -5.31 3.12 15.99
C ASP A 78 -6.81 3.13 16.31
N VAL A 79 -7.26 3.98 17.21
CA VAL A 79 -8.65 3.96 17.69
C VAL A 79 -9.64 4.00 16.52
N GLY A 80 -10.34 2.86 16.30
CA GLY A 80 -11.33 2.73 15.25
C GLY A 80 -10.81 2.72 13.82
N VAL A 81 -9.49 2.72 13.63
CA VAL A 81 -8.86 2.87 12.30
C VAL A 81 -7.81 1.78 12.09
N ILE A 82 -7.79 1.21 10.90
CA ILE A 82 -6.67 0.41 10.40
C ILE A 82 -5.77 1.33 9.59
N VAL A 83 -4.49 1.29 9.89
CA VAL A 83 -3.45 2.03 9.16
C VAL A 83 -2.53 1.03 8.48
N VAL A 84 -2.44 1.11 7.17
CA VAL A 84 -1.51 0.29 6.39
C VAL A 84 -0.47 1.22 5.81
N THR A 85 0.81 0.94 6.09
CA THR A 85 1.91 1.64 5.47
C THR A 85 2.65 0.71 4.52
N ILE A 86 2.97 1.22 3.35
CA ILE A 86 3.80 0.53 2.36
C ILE A 86 5.01 1.43 2.14
N GLU A 87 6.15 1.00 2.63
CA GLU A 87 7.36 1.80 2.64
C GLU A 87 8.49 1.09 1.91
N ASP A 88 9.11 1.80 0.99
CA ASP A 88 10.33 1.35 0.30
C ASP A 88 11.46 2.35 0.52
N ASP A 89 12.68 1.85 0.44
CA ASP A 89 13.89 2.65 0.50
C ASP A 89 14.55 2.80 -0.88
N GLY A 90 13.72 2.81 -1.93
CA GLY A 90 14.15 2.93 -3.31
C GLY A 90 14.53 4.34 -3.72
N VAL A 91 14.36 4.62 -5.00
CA VAL A 91 14.83 5.89 -5.59
C VAL A 91 14.05 7.12 -5.11
N GLY A 92 12.84 6.92 -4.62
CA GLY A 92 11.99 8.04 -4.21
C GLY A 92 11.53 8.90 -5.38
N MET A 93 10.91 10.02 -5.04
CA MET A 93 10.37 10.95 -6.03
C MET A 93 10.84 12.37 -5.70
N ASP A 94 11.10 13.15 -6.75
CA ASP A 94 11.31 14.58 -6.60
C ASP A 94 9.98 15.32 -6.37
N TYR A 95 10.06 16.60 -6.12
CA TYR A 95 8.87 17.42 -5.86
C TYR A 95 7.83 17.37 -6.97
N TYR A 96 8.29 17.37 -8.21
CA TYR A 96 7.41 17.36 -9.37
C TYR A 96 6.68 16.03 -9.52
N GLN A 97 7.40 14.93 -9.39
CA GLN A 97 6.84 13.58 -9.46
C GLN A 97 5.84 13.33 -8.32
N LEU A 98 6.20 13.73 -7.10
CA LEU A 98 5.35 13.59 -5.93
C LEU A 98 4.07 14.44 -6.08
N GLY A 99 4.19 15.65 -6.58
CA GLY A 99 3.06 16.52 -6.84
C GLY A 99 2.09 15.94 -7.87
N LYS A 100 2.60 15.34 -8.92
CA LYS A 100 1.78 14.66 -9.94
C LYS A 100 1.02 13.47 -9.34
N LEU A 101 1.70 12.66 -8.54
CA LEU A 101 1.06 11.50 -7.89
C LEU A 101 -0.02 11.95 -6.89
N ARG A 102 0.26 12.95 -6.08
CA ARG A 102 -0.72 13.51 -5.14
C ARG A 102 -1.94 14.09 -5.85
N TYR A 103 -1.71 14.78 -6.96
CA TYR A 103 -2.81 15.27 -7.76
C TYR A 103 -3.67 14.14 -8.32
N ALA A 104 -3.05 13.10 -8.86
CA ALA A 104 -3.77 11.94 -9.38
C ALA A 104 -4.58 11.23 -8.29
N ILE A 105 -4.01 11.06 -7.11
CA ILE A 105 -4.70 10.44 -5.96
C ILE A 105 -5.92 11.28 -5.56
N ASN A 106 -5.77 12.59 -5.44
CA ASN A 106 -6.82 13.48 -4.93
C ASN A 106 -7.90 13.80 -5.95
N SER A 107 -7.55 13.86 -7.24
CA SER A 107 -8.51 14.18 -8.29
C SER A 107 -9.22 12.97 -8.87
N GLY A 108 -8.71 11.78 -8.63
CA GLY A 108 -9.19 10.56 -9.28
C GLY A 108 -8.78 10.44 -10.74
N GLU A 109 -8.02 11.41 -11.26
CA GLU A 109 -7.51 11.40 -12.63
C GLU A 109 -6.08 10.85 -12.63
N ALA A 110 -5.87 9.74 -13.34
CA ALA A 110 -4.55 9.18 -13.49
C ALA A 110 -3.76 9.98 -14.53
N ALA A 111 -2.76 10.73 -14.08
CA ALA A 111 -1.88 11.48 -14.98
C ALA A 111 -0.97 10.55 -15.80
N GLU A 112 -0.70 9.36 -15.30
CA GLU A 112 0.13 8.34 -15.94
C GLU A 112 -0.49 6.97 -15.71
N LYS A 113 -0.25 6.03 -16.64
CA LYS A 113 -0.82 4.68 -16.58
C LYS A 113 -0.53 3.93 -15.28
N GLY A 114 0.64 4.14 -14.68
CA GLY A 114 1.03 3.46 -13.45
C GLY A 114 0.27 3.92 -12.20
N HIS A 115 -0.51 5.00 -12.28
CA HIS A 115 -1.19 5.59 -11.13
C HIS A 115 -2.70 5.33 -11.09
N ILE A 116 -3.24 4.60 -12.06
CA ILE A 116 -4.70 4.36 -12.16
C ILE A 116 -5.23 3.62 -10.93
N GLY A 117 -4.57 2.54 -10.53
CA GLY A 117 -5.00 1.75 -9.38
C GLY A 117 -4.94 2.53 -8.07
N VAL A 118 -3.89 3.35 -7.91
CA VAL A 118 -3.66 4.15 -6.70
C VAL A 118 -4.75 5.22 -6.54
N SER A 119 -5.06 5.95 -7.61
CA SER A 119 -6.10 6.99 -7.57
C SER A 119 -7.49 6.41 -7.32
N ASN A 120 -7.80 5.27 -7.92
CA ASN A 120 -9.07 4.59 -7.72
C ASN A 120 -9.28 4.14 -6.28
N VAL A 121 -8.24 3.63 -5.62
CA VAL A 121 -8.32 3.20 -4.22
C VAL A 121 -8.67 4.38 -3.31
N ASN A 122 -8.01 5.52 -3.47
CA ASN A 122 -8.31 6.69 -2.66
C ASN A 122 -9.76 7.14 -2.81
N GLN A 123 -10.25 7.23 -4.03
CA GLN A 123 -11.63 7.61 -4.32
C GLN A 123 -12.64 6.64 -3.71
N ARG A 124 -12.39 5.35 -3.84
CA ARG A 124 -13.27 4.33 -3.28
C ARG A 124 -13.35 4.39 -1.76
N LEU A 125 -12.22 4.58 -1.08
CA LEU A 125 -12.20 4.68 0.37
C LEU A 125 -12.98 5.91 0.86
N LYS A 126 -12.81 7.04 0.20
CA LYS A 126 -13.52 8.26 0.56
C LYS A 126 -15.02 8.16 0.30
N LEU A 127 -15.42 7.59 -0.83
CA LEU A 127 -16.83 7.40 -1.16
C LEU A 127 -17.51 6.41 -0.21
N GLN A 128 -16.83 5.35 0.17
CA GLN A 128 -17.40 4.29 0.99
C GLN A 128 -17.41 4.64 2.48
N TYR A 129 -16.37 5.32 2.98
CA TYR A 129 -16.15 5.47 4.42
C TYR A 129 -16.07 6.93 4.89
N GLY A 130 -15.89 7.89 4.00
CA GLY A 130 -15.83 9.30 4.34
C GLY A 130 -14.48 9.95 4.00
N GLU A 131 -14.46 11.28 4.06
CA GLU A 131 -13.31 12.08 3.65
C GLU A 131 -12.07 11.93 4.54
N GLN A 132 -12.25 11.47 5.79
CA GLN A 132 -11.14 11.25 6.71
C GLN A 132 -10.31 10.01 6.39
N PHE A 133 -10.82 9.14 5.54
CA PHE A 133 -10.13 7.93 5.10
C PHE A 133 -9.53 8.15 3.71
N GLY A 134 -8.62 7.29 3.32
CA GLY A 134 -7.99 7.37 2.03
C GLY A 134 -6.50 7.11 2.07
N VAL A 135 -5.80 7.69 1.11
CA VAL A 135 -4.39 7.42 0.83
C VAL A 135 -3.60 8.71 0.89
N THR A 136 -2.45 8.67 1.55
CA THR A 136 -1.46 9.74 1.53
C THR A 136 -0.10 9.19 1.10
N VAL A 137 0.73 10.04 0.52
CA VAL A 137 2.05 9.67 0.02
C VAL A 137 3.08 10.68 0.49
N ASP A 138 4.18 10.15 1.01
CA ASP A 138 5.38 10.92 1.31
C ASP A 138 6.57 10.29 0.60
N SER A 139 7.45 11.10 0.04
CA SER A 139 8.62 10.62 -0.67
C SER A 139 9.72 11.66 -0.65
N THR A 140 10.96 11.17 -0.64
CA THR A 140 12.16 11.99 -0.78
C THR A 140 13.08 11.35 -1.78
N LEU A 141 13.51 12.10 -2.77
CA LEU A 141 14.41 11.61 -3.80
C LEU A 141 15.68 11.03 -3.16
N GLY A 142 16.05 9.83 -3.56
CA GLY A 142 17.21 9.12 -3.04
C GLY A 142 16.98 8.40 -1.70
N LYS A 143 15.81 8.53 -1.09
CA LYS A 143 15.52 7.93 0.23
C LYS A 143 14.37 6.92 0.19
N GLY A 144 13.43 7.08 -0.72
CA GLY A 144 12.31 6.16 -0.86
C GLY A 144 10.95 6.81 -0.75
N THR A 145 9.93 5.96 -0.65
CA THR A 145 8.53 6.38 -0.65
C THR A 145 7.76 5.65 0.44
N LYS A 146 6.88 6.38 1.10
CA LYS A 146 5.97 5.83 2.11
C LYS A 146 4.54 6.17 1.73
N ILE A 147 3.72 5.15 1.55
CA ILE A 147 2.29 5.27 1.30
C ILE A 147 1.56 4.87 2.57
N THR A 148 0.60 5.67 2.98
CA THR A 148 -0.24 5.40 4.14
C THR A 148 -1.69 5.30 3.69
N ILE A 149 -2.33 4.17 4.01
CA ILE A 149 -3.73 3.92 3.73
C ILE A 149 -4.47 3.88 5.06
N MET A 150 -5.49 4.69 5.20
CA MET A 150 -6.34 4.71 6.38
C MET A 150 -7.74 4.25 6.01
N MET A 151 -8.24 3.27 6.75
CA MET A 151 -9.59 2.75 6.58
C MET A 151 -10.21 2.44 7.96
N PRO A 152 -11.54 2.40 8.07
CA PRO A 152 -12.15 2.10 9.36
C PRO A 152 -11.86 0.66 9.77
N PHE A 153 -11.73 0.45 11.08
CA PHE A 153 -11.69 -0.88 11.64
C PHE A 153 -13.11 -1.43 11.65
N VAL A 154 -13.33 -2.47 10.85
CA VAL A 154 -14.65 -3.08 10.70
C VAL A 154 -14.54 -4.57 10.96
N PHE A 155 -15.34 -5.09 11.90
CA PHE A 155 -15.40 -6.53 12.14
C PHE A 155 -16.01 -7.25 10.95
N GLY A 156 -15.55 -8.46 10.70
CA GLY A 156 -16.14 -9.35 9.72
C GLY A 156 -17.51 -9.84 10.18
N GLU A 157 -18.46 -9.82 9.31
CA GLU A 157 -19.80 -10.38 9.55
C GLU A 157 -20.03 -11.67 8.79
#